data_239689170f33f1086919c2597160904a
#
_entry.id   239689170f33f1086919c2597160904a
#
_cell.length_a   1.000
_cell.length_b   1.000
_cell.length_c   1.000
_cell.angle_alpha   90.00
_cell.angle_beta   90.00
_cell.angle_gamma   90.00
#
_symmetry.space_group_name_H-M   'P 1'
#
loop_
_entity.id
_entity.type
_entity.pdbx_description
1 polymer ?
#
loop_
_entity_poly.entity_id
_entity_poly.type
_entity_poly.pdbx_seq_one_letter_code
_entity_poly.pdbx_strand_id
1 'polypeptide(L)'
;VNERGKGYRLKSEENEYRVALKNLIMMKKPGEEIKENIDYFFSNIDVSAIRKCIIQTENEWDYHFTDESFYEILIYCCIAYKRKELALPLVSDYFPEELKILKKYNEYAFTVAIFEKLEEVFHVHFLIEDVLFLSIQILCSKFIGISDVDVTLSQVKKYDNKLVDFVDRMLKVIRDILDVDLTSDEKVKESLIIHLRPTIFRLRYGTPQKNALIDFIKIFNIFFHLSFYNFLNVSLA
;
A
#
# COMPACT_ATOMS: atom_id res chain seq x y z
N VAL A 1 -2.83 35.02 2.98
CA VAL A 1 -2.45 33.59 3.09
C VAL A 1 -1.10 33.56 3.79
N ASN A 2 -1.08 33.10 5.04
CA ASN A 2 0.13 33.02 5.88
C ASN A 2 1.16 32.09 5.22
N GLU A 3 2.45 32.38 5.37
CA GLU A 3 3.55 31.52 4.93
C GLU A 3 3.45 30.08 5.46
N ARG A 4 2.87 29.90 6.64
CA ARG A 4 2.53 28.57 7.21
C ARG A 4 1.54 27.80 6.35
N GLY A 5 0.54 28.45 5.81
CA GLY A 5 -0.42 27.79 4.90
C GLY A 5 0.19 27.39 3.56
N LYS A 6 1.15 28.15 3.05
CA LYS A 6 1.88 27.78 1.83
C LYS A 6 2.80 26.58 2.04
N GLY A 7 3.53 26.54 3.17
CA GLY A 7 4.42 25.42 3.49
C GLY A 7 3.66 24.12 3.68
N TYR A 8 2.55 24.17 4.38
CA TYR A 8 1.68 23.01 4.62
C TYR A 8 1.08 22.45 3.32
N ARG A 9 0.64 23.34 2.43
CA ARG A 9 0.05 22.98 1.15
C ARG A 9 1.07 22.34 0.21
N LEU A 10 2.29 22.87 0.15
CA LEU A 10 3.38 22.32 -0.66
C LEU A 10 3.77 20.89 -0.24
N LYS A 11 3.65 20.58 1.02
CA LYS A 11 3.98 19.27 1.59
C LYS A 11 2.93 18.21 1.26
N SER A 12 1.66 18.55 1.40
CA SER A 12 0.53 17.75 0.92
C SER A 12 0.58 17.58 -0.59
N GLU A 13 0.89 18.65 -1.33
CA GLU A 13 1.04 18.65 -2.78
C GLU A 13 2.17 17.73 -3.27
N GLU A 14 3.27 17.58 -2.53
CA GLU A 14 4.35 16.66 -2.92
C GLU A 14 3.93 15.19 -2.82
N ASN A 15 3.24 14.81 -1.76
CA ASN A 15 2.70 13.45 -1.62
C ASN A 15 1.67 13.16 -2.71
N GLU A 16 0.75 14.11 -2.94
CA GLU A 16 -0.27 14.01 -3.98
C GLU A 16 0.36 13.95 -5.38
N TYR A 17 1.41 14.75 -5.61
CA TYR A 17 2.16 14.73 -6.87
C TYR A 17 2.80 13.36 -7.12
N ARG A 18 3.46 12.77 -6.12
CA ARG A 18 4.09 11.44 -6.26
C ARG A 18 3.06 10.36 -6.57
N VAL A 19 1.94 10.38 -5.88
CA VAL A 19 0.83 9.44 -6.12
C VAL A 19 0.20 9.68 -7.50
N ALA A 20 -0.04 10.92 -7.88
CA ALA A 20 -0.61 11.26 -9.18
C ALA A 20 0.33 10.85 -10.33
N LEU A 21 1.63 11.12 -10.20
CA LEU A 21 2.64 10.73 -11.20
C LEU A 21 2.72 9.20 -11.31
N LYS A 22 2.75 8.46 -10.19
CA LYS A 22 2.70 7.02 -10.21
C LYS A 22 1.45 6.51 -10.93
N ASN A 23 0.28 7.06 -10.59
CA ASN A 23 -0.96 6.67 -11.23
C ASN A 23 -0.95 6.95 -12.75
N LEU A 24 -0.38 8.09 -13.17
CA LEU A 24 -0.25 8.45 -14.58
C LEU A 24 0.63 7.43 -15.34
N ILE A 25 1.77 7.05 -14.75
CA ILE A 25 2.70 6.08 -15.36
C ILE A 25 2.07 4.68 -15.41
N MET A 26 1.29 4.32 -14.38
CA MET A 26 0.57 3.04 -14.31
C MET A 26 -0.66 2.97 -15.23
N MET A 27 -1.11 4.09 -15.80
CA MET A 27 -2.23 4.09 -16.76
C MET A 27 -1.79 3.42 -18.05
N LYS A 28 -2.36 2.24 -18.32
CA LYS A 28 -2.14 1.51 -19.59
C LYS A 28 -3.09 2.05 -20.66
N LYS A 29 -2.54 2.42 -21.80
CA LYS A 29 -3.32 2.45 -23.04
C LYS A 29 -3.43 1.04 -23.61
N PRO A 30 -4.50 0.71 -24.34
CA PRO A 30 -4.58 -0.58 -25.04
C PRO A 30 -3.34 -0.79 -25.92
N GLY A 31 -2.55 -1.84 -25.65
CA GLY A 31 -1.35 -2.19 -26.40
C GLY A 31 -0.02 -1.60 -25.89
N GLU A 32 -0.03 -0.75 -24.85
CA GLU A 32 1.20 -0.24 -24.23
C GLU A 32 1.59 -1.07 -22.99
N GLU A 33 2.88 -1.35 -22.86
CA GLU A 33 3.43 -1.97 -21.66
C GLU A 33 3.79 -0.88 -20.62
N ILE A 34 3.60 -1.17 -19.31
CA ILE A 34 4.01 -0.26 -18.22
C ILE A 34 5.49 0.10 -18.33
N LYS A 35 6.32 -0.83 -18.79
CA LYS A 35 7.75 -0.64 -18.98
C LYS A 35 8.05 0.53 -19.92
N GLU A 36 7.35 0.67 -21.02
CA GLU A 36 7.54 1.75 -21.99
C GLU A 36 7.24 3.11 -21.36
N ASN A 37 6.19 3.19 -20.55
CA ASN A 37 5.87 4.40 -19.81
C ASN A 37 6.98 4.76 -18.80
N ILE A 38 7.49 3.77 -18.06
CA ILE A 38 8.59 3.98 -17.10
C ILE A 38 9.82 4.52 -17.83
N ASP A 39 10.22 3.89 -18.92
CA ASP A 39 11.38 4.28 -19.73
C ASP A 39 11.21 5.70 -20.30
N TYR A 40 10.01 6.07 -20.70
CA TYR A 40 9.71 7.43 -21.19
C TYR A 40 9.81 8.48 -20.07
N PHE A 41 9.16 8.26 -18.92
CA PHE A 41 9.14 9.22 -17.82
C PHE A 41 10.49 9.35 -17.09
N PHE A 42 11.30 8.30 -17.12
CA PHE A 42 12.57 8.21 -16.41
C PHE A 42 13.77 7.97 -17.36
N SER A 43 13.71 8.49 -18.58
CA SER A 43 14.73 8.30 -19.61
C SER A 43 16.15 8.73 -19.18
N ASN A 44 16.28 9.59 -18.18
CA ASN A 44 17.55 10.07 -17.63
C ASN A 44 18.02 9.33 -16.39
N ILE A 45 17.35 8.22 -16.02
CA ILE A 45 17.63 7.42 -14.82
C ILE A 45 17.95 6.00 -15.25
N ASP A 46 18.94 5.38 -14.63
CA ASP A 46 19.19 3.94 -14.78
C ASP A 46 18.13 3.15 -14.02
N VAL A 47 16.95 3.03 -14.64
CA VAL A 47 15.82 2.23 -14.11
C VAL A 47 16.22 0.78 -13.93
N SER A 48 17.12 0.26 -14.76
CA SER A 48 17.60 -1.13 -14.65
C SER A 48 18.38 -1.37 -13.36
N ALA A 49 19.22 -0.41 -12.96
CA ALA A 49 19.94 -0.48 -11.70
C ALA A 49 18.97 -0.42 -10.50
N ILE A 50 17.97 0.48 -10.53
CA ILE A 50 16.94 0.55 -9.48
C ILE A 50 16.19 -0.79 -9.37
N ARG A 51 15.76 -1.34 -10.51
CA ARG A 51 15.10 -2.65 -10.58
C ARG A 51 15.94 -3.76 -9.94
N LYS A 52 17.26 -3.80 -10.24
CA LYS A 52 18.16 -4.79 -9.65
C LYS A 52 18.25 -4.65 -8.13
N CYS A 53 18.35 -3.45 -7.58
CA CYS A 53 18.36 -3.22 -6.15
C CYS A 53 17.10 -3.78 -5.47
N ILE A 54 15.93 -3.53 -6.04
CA ILE A 54 14.66 -4.06 -5.51
C ILE A 54 14.67 -5.59 -5.54
N ILE A 55 14.98 -6.21 -6.70
CA ILE A 55 15.00 -7.67 -6.85
C ILE A 55 16.01 -8.33 -5.90
N GLN A 56 17.18 -7.73 -5.73
CA GLN A 56 18.17 -8.24 -4.77
C GLN A 56 17.62 -8.21 -3.34
N THR A 57 16.96 -7.12 -2.96
CA THR A 57 16.36 -7.01 -1.63
C THR A 57 15.21 -8.01 -1.46
N GLU A 58 14.35 -8.20 -2.47
CA GLU A 58 13.31 -9.24 -2.45
C GLU A 58 13.90 -10.62 -2.18
N ASN A 59 14.99 -10.98 -2.89
CA ASN A 59 15.63 -12.29 -2.75
C ASN A 59 16.32 -12.46 -1.39
N GLU A 60 16.95 -11.41 -0.85
CA GLU A 60 17.64 -11.46 0.45
C GLU A 60 16.65 -11.57 1.62
N TRP A 61 15.46 -11.00 1.46
CA TRP A 61 14.45 -10.96 2.51
C TRP A 61 13.35 -12.03 2.32
N ASP A 62 13.40 -12.78 1.22
CA ASP A 62 12.34 -13.71 0.79
C ASP A 62 10.95 -13.05 0.76
N TYR A 63 10.89 -11.83 0.21
CA TYR A 63 9.75 -10.94 0.24
C TYR A 63 9.43 -10.52 -1.18
N HIS A 64 8.39 -11.11 -1.79
CA HIS A 64 8.10 -10.93 -3.21
C HIS A 64 6.82 -10.14 -3.45
N PHE A 65 6.92 -9.08 -4.23
CA PHE A 65 5.76 -8.31 -4.66
C PHE A 65 4.96 -9.02 -5.76
N THR A 66 3.66 -8.70 -5.85
CA THR A 66 2.93 -8.94 -7.09
C THR A 66 3.51 -8.06 -8.21
N ASP A 67 3.34 -8.43 -9.48
CA ASP A 67 3.84 -7.63 -10.61
C ASP A 67 3.37 -6.17 -10.53
N GLU A 68 2.09 -5.95 -10.20
CA GLU A 68 1.52 -4.62 -10.03
C GLU A 68 2.22 -3.83 -8.92
N SER A 69 2.37 -4.45 -7.74
CA SER A 69 3.04 -3.81 -6.60
C SER A 69 4.52 -3.55 -6.89
N PHE A 70 5.21 -4.47 -7.57
CA PHE A 70 6.60 -4.29 -7.98
C PHE A 70 6.79 -3.05 -8.83
N TYR A 71 5.95 -2.87 -9.86
CA TYR A 71 6.01 -1.68 -10.71
C TYR A 71 5.67 -0.40 -9.93
N GLU A 72 4.72 -0.43 -9.02
CA GLU A 72 4.43 0.72 -8.15
C GLU A 72 5.64 1.13 -7.31
N ILE A 73 6.29 0.16 -6.66
CA ILE A 73 7.49 0.39 -5.84
C ILE A 73 8.66 0.89 -6.70
N LEU A 74 8.88 0.29 -7.87
CA LEU A 74 9.90 0.73 -8.83
C LEU A 74 9.70 2.19 -9.24
N ILE A 75 8.46 2.57 -9.57
CA ILE A 75 8.13 3.95 -9.94
C ILE A 75 8.39 4.90 -8.78
N TYR A 76 8.01 4.53 -7.55
CA TYR A 76 8.27 5.37 -6.37
C TYR A 76 9.77 5.52 -6.08
N CYS A 77 10.59 4.49 -6.26
CA CYS A 77 12.04 4.59 -6.17
C CYS A 77 12.61 5.53 -7.24
N CYS A 78 12.13 5.44 -8.48
CA CYS A 78 12.51 6.35 -9.56
C CYS A 78 12.11 7.80 -9.25
N ILE A 79 10.91 8.01 -8.71
CA ILE A 79 10.44 9.34 -8.29
C ILE A 79 11.33 9.88 -7.16
N ALA A 80 11.62 9.09 -6.12
CA ALA A 80 12.48 9.49 -5.03
C ALA A 80 13.86 9.92 -5.55
N TYR A 81 14.47 9.11 -6.42
CA TYR A 81 15.76 9.45 -7.05
C TYR A 81 15.70 10.74 -7.88
N LYS A 82 14.66 10.91 -8.71
CA LYS A 82 14.52 12.11 -9.56
C LYS A 82 14.30 13.38 -8.74
N ARG A 83 13.66 13.27 -7.58
CA ARG A 83 13.29 14.42 -6.75
C ARG A 83 14.28 14.75 -5.64
N LYS A 84 15.31 13.93 -5.42
CA LYS A 84 16.32 14.15 -4.38
C LYS A 84 17.00 15.52 -4.46
N GLU A 85 17.22 16.05 -5.69
CA GLU A 85 17.87 17.33 -5.92
C GLU A 85 16.94 18.52 -5.67
N LEU A 86 15.63 18.30 -5.62
CA LEU A 86 14.65 19.36 -5.43
C LEU A 86 14.51 19.78 -3.96
N ALA A 87 15.19 19.06 -3.05
CA ALA A 87 15.19 19.30 -1.59
C ALA A 87 13.79 19.61 -1.02
N LEU A 88 12.76 19.06 -1.64
CA LEU A 88 11.37 19.18 -1.18
C LEU A 88 11.13 18.07 -0.16
N PRO A 89 11.27 18.36 1.13
CA PRO A 89 11.02 17.34 2.13
C PRO A 89 9.57 16.90 2.02
N LEU A 90 9.37 15.60 1.89
CA LEU A 90 8.08 15.01 2.19
C LEU A 90 7.79 15.35 3.64
N VAL A 91 6.76 16.12 3.87
CA VAL A 91 6.32 16.29 5.23
C VAL A 91 5.33 15.21 5.53
N SER A 92 5.73 14.37 6.41
CA SER A 92 4.77 13.61 7.16
C SER A 92 4.30 14.48 8.31
N ASP A 93 3.02 14.82 8.34
CA ASP A 93 2.34 15.24 9.58
C ASP A 93 2.39 14.11 10.63
N TYR A 94 3.02 13.01 10.29
CA TYR A 94 3.12 11.73 10.98
C TYR A 94 4.36 11.62 11.89
N PHE A 95 5.12 12.71 12.07
CA PHE A 95 6.31 12.71 12.89
C PHE A 95 6.02 13.15 14.32
N PRO A 96 6.58 12.55 15.33
CA PRO A 96 7.50 11.43 15.44
C PRO A 96 6.86 10.10 15.86
N GLU A 97 5.59 10.10 16.25
CA GLU A 97 4.95 8.91 16.84
C GLU A 97 4.76 7.78 15.81
N GLU A 98 4.43 8.14 14.56
CA GLU A 98 4.25 7.15 13.51
C GLU A 98 5.55 6.52 13.06
N LEU A 99 6.65 7.27 13.07
CA LEU A 99 7.97 6.70 12.84
C LEU A 99 8.27 5.58 13.83
N LYS A 100 7.92 5.76 15.11
CA LYS A 100 8.09 4.72 16.14
C LYS A 100 7.24 3.49 15.84
N ILE A 101 6.07 3.70 15.27
CA ILE A 101 5.17 2.60 14.90
C ILE A 101 5.69 1.90 13.65
N LEU A 102 6.04 2.64 12.61
CA LEU A 102 6.53 2.10 11.33
C LEU A 102 7.82 1.30 11.50
N LYS A 103 8.75 1.75 12.35
CA LYS A 103 9.99 1.03 12.66
C LYS A 103 9.79 -0.36 13.27
N LYS A 104 8.60 -0.69 13.73
CA LYS A 104 8.27 -2.01 14.28
C LYS A 104 7.93 -3.05 13.21
N TYR A 105 7.64 -2.59 12.00
CA TYR A 105 7.27 -3.46 10.88
C TYR A 105 8.48 -3.85 10.05
N ASN A 106 8.53 -5.09 9.56
CA ASN A 106 9.59 -5.56 8.68
C ASN A 106 9.65 -4.77 7.39
N GLU A 107 8.51 -4.27 6.90
CA GLU A 107 8.43 -3.44 5.71
C GLU A 107 9.23 -2.16 5.82
N TYR A 108 9.38 -1.60 7.02
CA TYR A 108 10.28 -0.47 7.24
C TYR A 108 11.74 -0.88 7.05
N ALA A 109 12.17 -1.97 7.70
CA ALA A 109 13.55 -2.46 7.57
C ALA A 109 13.86 -2.92 6.14
N PHE A 110 12.91 -3.55 5.47
CA PHE A 110 12.99 -3.90 4.05
C PHE A 110 13.15 -2.65 3.17
N THR A 111 12.40 -1.58 3.45
CA THR A 111 12.52 -0.31 2.73
C THR A 111 13.89 0.33 2.94
N VAL A 112 14.41 0.31 4.18
CA VAL A 112 15.76 0.79 4.48
C VAL A 112 16.79 0.04 3.64
N ALA A 113 16.69 -1.29 3.55
CA ALA A 113 17.61 -2.11 2.74
C ALA A 113 17.55 -1.77 1.24
N ILE A 114 16.37 -1.44 0.70
CA ILE A 114 16.25 -0.94 -0.69
C ILE A 114 17.03 0.37 -0.85
N PHE A 115 16.80 1.34 0.06
CA PHE A 115 17.44 2.65 -0.06
C PHE A 115 18.95 2.59 0.17
N GLU A 116 19.46 1.76 1.08
CA GLU A 116 20.88 1.53 1.28
C GLU A 116 21.56 1.04 -0.02
N LYS A 117 20.94 0.09 -0.73
CA LYS A 117 21.47 -0.36 -2.03
C LYS A 117 21.40 0.73 -3.10
N LEU A 118 20.33 1.53 -3.12
CA LEU A 118 20.23 2.65 -4.04
C LEU A 118 21.27 3.73 -3.75
N GLU A 119 21.54 4.04 -2.48
CA GLU A 119 22.57 4.99 -2.06
C GLU A 119 23.97 4.52 -2.48
N GLU A 120 24.25 3.23 -2.32
CA GLU A 120 25.52 2.62 -2.74
C GLU A 120 25.71 2.69 -4.26
N VAL A 121 24.68 2.30 -5.05
CA VAL A 121 24.77 2.23 -6.51
C VAL A 121 24.84 3.62 -7.15
N PHE A 122 24.07 4.57 -6.63
CA PHE A 122 23.95 5.92 -7.23
C PHE A 122 24.81 6.97 -6.53
N HIS A 123 25.52 6.64 -5.45
CA HIS A 123 26.33 7.55 -4.63
C HIS A 123 25.53 8.79 -4.18
N VAL A 124 24.35 8.57 -3.66
CA VAL A 124 23.41 9.61 -3.19
C VAL A 124 22.93 9.28 -1.79
N HIS A 125 22.30 10.25 -1.13
CA HIS A 125 21.60 10.04 0.14
C HIS A 125 20.13 10.39 -0.02
N PHE A 126 19.28 9.55 0.54
CA PHE A 126 17.85 9.79 0.62
C PHE A 126 17.45 10.31 2.00
N LEU A 127 16.38 11.08 2.04
CA LEU A 127 15.84 11.59 3.28
C LEU A 127 15.04 10.50 4.01
N ILE A 128 14.98 10.58 5.33
CA ILE A 128 14.16 9.67 6.14
C ILE A 128 12.70 9.70 5.71
N GLU A 129 12.23 10.83 5.21
CA GLU A 129 10.90 11.03 4.69
C GLU A 129 10.63 10.20 3.44
N ASP A 130 11.63 10.00 2.57
CA ASP A 130 11.52 9.11 1.41
C ASP A 130 11.37 7.65 1.86
N VAL A 131 12.17 7.25 2.85
CA VAL A 131 12.07 5.91 3.46
C VAL A 131 10.69 5.69 4.09
N LEU A 132 10.18 6.66 4.84
CA LEU A 132 8.86 6.57 5.46
C LEU A 132 7.74 6.48 4.42
N PHE A 133 7.80 7.35 3.41
CA PHE A 133 6.82 7.34 2.33
C PHE A 133 6.78 5.98 1.63
N LEU A 134 7.93 5.44 1.23
CA LEU A 134 8.00 4.15 0.58
C LEU A 134 7.59 3.00 1.51
N SER A 135 7.94 3.06 2.80
CA SER A 135 7.52 2.07 3.80
C SER A 135 5.99 1.98 3.89
N ILE A 136 5.30 3.12 3.87
CA ILE A 136 3.83 3.18 3.86
C ILE A 136 3.29 2.55 2.56
N GLN A 137 3.90 2.84 1.41
CA GLN A 137 3.46 2.24 0.15
C GLN A 137 3.65 0.71 0.16
N ILE A 138 4.76 0.23 0.72
CA ILE A 138 5.04 -1.21 0.85
C ILE A 138 4.05 -1.87 1.81
N LEU A 139 3.74 -1.26 2.97
CA LEU A 139 2.69 -1.75 3.88
C LEU A 139 1.32 -1.83 3.22
N CYS A 140 1.05 -0.97 2.24
CA CYS A 140 -0.19 -0.95 1.46
C CYS A 140 -0.15 -1.90 0.24
N SER A 141 0.99 -2.50 -0.07
CA SER A 141 1.20 -3.35 -1.25
C SER A 141 0.75 -4.79 -1.01
N LYS A 142 0.64 -5.54 -2.10
CA LYS A 142 0.35 -6.97 -2.08
C LYS A 142 1.63 -7.77 -2.33
N PHE A 143 1.80 -8.84 -1.60
CA PHE A 143 2.92 -9.77 -1.72
C PHE A 143 2.48 -11.12 -2.28
N ILE A 144 3.40 -11.79 -2.98
CA ILE A 144 3.29 -13.17 -3.42
C ILE A 144 4.33 -13.95 -2.62
N GLY A 145 3.95 -14.71 -1.65
CA GLY A 145 4.92 -15.52 -0.93
C GLY A 145 4.35 -16.00 0.38
N ILE A 146 4.52 -17.29 0.61
CA ILE A 146 3.93 -17.98 1.75
C ILE A 146 4.93 -18.10 2.91
N SER A 147 6.23 -17.93 2.64
CA SER A 147 7.25 -18.00 3.69
C SER A 147 7.09 -16.91 4.77
N ASP A 148 6.48 -15.77 4.40
CA ASP A 148 6.27 -14.65 5.33
C ASP A 148 4.88 -14.61 6.01
N VAL A 149 4.01 -15.58 5.74
CA VAL A 149 2.69 -15.64 6.40
C VAL A 149 2.85 -15.68 7.91
N ASP A 150 3.72 -16.56 8.41
CA ASP A 150 3.96 -16.73 9.84
C ASP A 150 4.61 -15.47 10.45
N VAL A 151 5.55 -14.85 9.76
CA VAL A 151 6.20 -13.61 10.20
C VAL A 151 5.20 -12.46 10.20
N THR A 152 4.42 -12.30 9.13
CA THR A 152 3.37 -11.28 9.05
C THR A 152 2.31 -11.48 10.11
N LEU A 153 1.86 -12.70 10.34
CA LEU A 153 0.88 -13.02 11.38
C LEU A 153 1.44 -12.77 12.78
N SER A 154 2.69 -13.12 13.04
CA SER A 154 3.34 -12.83 14.32
C SER A 154 3.42 -11.34 14.60
N GLN A 155 3.72 -10.52 13.60
CA GLN A 155 3.72 -9.07 13.69
C GLN A 155 2.32 -8.50 13.90
N VAL A 156 1.34 -8.99 13.15
CA VAL A 156 -0.06 -8.55 13.30
C VAL A 156 -0.56 -8.88 14.70
N LYS A 157 -0.33 -10.08 15.19
CA LYS A 157 -0.70 -10.47 16.58
C LYS A 157 -0.01 -9.60 17.62
N LYS A 158 1.19 -9.10 17.34
CA LYS A 158 1.97 -8.27 18.28
C LYS A 158 1.63 -6.78 18.21
N TYR A 159 1.40 -6.24 17.02
CA TYR A 159 1.30 -4.80 16.80
C TYR A 159 -0.07 -4.32 16.29
N ASP A 160 -0.88 -5.23 15.72
CA ASP A 160 -2.18 -4.91 15.12
C ASP A 160 -3.31 -5.73 15.72
N ASN A 161 -3.34 -5.90 17.04
CA ASN A 161 -4.38 -6.66 17.74
C ASN A 161 -5.80 -6.22 17.36
N LYS A 162 -6.01 -4.95 17.05
CA LYS A 162 -7.31 -4.44 16.58
C LYS A 162 -7.77 -5.07 15.26
N LEU A 163 -6.84 -5.45 14.38
CA LEU A 163 -7.17 -6.17 13.15
C LEU A 163 -7.60 -7.60 13.46
N VAL A 164 -6.91 -8.27 14.38
CA VAL A 164 -7.27 -9.61 14.83
C VAL A 164 -8.68 -9.60 15.45
N ASP A 165 -8.93 -8.67 16.37
CA ASP A 165 -10.26 -8.51 17.00
C ASP A 165 -11.35 -8.17 15.99
N PHE A 166 -11.02 -7.42 14.96
CA PHE A 166 -11.96 -7.08 13.87
C PHE A 166 -12.32 -8.34 13.07
N VAL A 167 -11.33 -9.16 12.70
CA VAL A 167 -11.55 -10.41 11.97
C VAL A 167 -12.39 -11.39 12.82
N ASP A 168 -12.07 -11.53 14.10
CA ASP A 168 -12.85 -12.40 15.01
C ASP A 168 -14.32 -11.97 15.10
N ARG A 169 -14.57 -10.67 15.17
CA ARG A 169 -15.95 -10.14 15.17
C ARG A 169 -16.64 -10.37 13.83
N MET A 170 -15.93 -10.19 12.72
CA MET A 170 -16.46 -10.42 11.38
C MET A 170 -16.85 -11.88 11.19
N LEU A 171 -16.03 -12.84 11.62
CA LEU A 171 -16.34 -14.27 11.55
C LEU A 171 -17.59 -14.65 12.38
N LYS A 172 -17.76 -14.04 13.56
CA LYS A 172 -18.99 -14.21 14.37
C LYS A 172 -20.23 -13.70 13.63
N VAL A 173 -20.15 -12.53 13.01
CA VAL A 173 -21.27 -11.97 12.21
C VAL A 173 -21.59 -12.86 11.01
N ILE A 174 -20.57 -13.41 10.33
CA ILE A 174 -20.76 -14.37 9.23
C ILE A 174 -21.50 -15.60 9.72
N ARG A 175 -21.09 -16.18 10.85
CA ARG A 175 -21.77 -17.32 11.47
C ARG A 175 -23.24 -17.01 11.75
N ASP A 176 -23.52 -15.85 12.36
CA ASP A 176 -24.85 -15.47 12.79
C ASP A 176 -25.80 -15.16 11.60
N ILE A 177 -25.26 -14.72 10.45
CA ILE A 177 -26.07 -14.40 9.26
C ILE A 177 -26.19 -15.59 8.31
N LEU A 178 -25.11 -16.36 8.12
CA LEU A 178 -25.05 -17.41 7.09
C LEU A 178 -25.22 -18.83 7.66
N ASP A 179 -25.31 -18.97 8.98
CA ASP A 179 -25.32 -20.26 9.70
C ASP A 179 -24.12 -21.15 9.34
N VAL A 180 -22.95 -20.51 9.08
CA VAL A 180 -21.68 -21.18 8.76
C VAL A 180 -20.65 -20.77 9.80
N ASP A 181 -20.22 -21.72 10.64
CA ASP A 181 -19.20 -21.43 11.66
C ASP A 181 -17.79 -21.60 11.13
N LEU A 182 -17.15 -20.45 10.84
CA LEU A 182 -15.75 -20.34 10.45
C LEU A 182 -14.86 -19.81 11.60
N THR A 183 -15.41 -19.64 12.80
CA THR A 183 -14.68 -19.02 13.92
C THR A 183 -13.53 -19.87 14.45
N SER A 184 -13.59 -21.18 14.23
CA SER A 184 -12.55 -22.15 14.62
C SER A 184 -11.55 -22.46 13.50
N ASP A 185 -11.76 -21.94 12.30
CA ASP A 185 -10.85 -22.16 11.16
C ASP A 185 -9.73 -21.13 11.15
N GLU A 186 -8.59 -21.49 11.75
CA GLU A 186 -7.40 -20.63 11.83
C GLU A 186 -6.89 -20.24 10.43
N LYS A 187 -6.98 -21.11 9.42
CA LYS A 187 -6.52 -20.79 8.05
C LYS A 187 -7.37 -19.70 7.41
N VAL A 188 -8.69 -19.77 7.58
CA VAL A 188 -9.60 -18.71 7.11
C VAL A 188 -9.30 -17.40 7.83
N LYS A 189 -9.13 -17.44 9.15
CA LYS A 189 -8.79 -16.28 9.96
C LYS A 189 -7.48 -15.63 9.50
N GLU A 190 -6.43 -16.43 9.35
CA GLU A 190 -5.12 -15.97 8.87
C GLU A 190 -5.19 -15.36 7.47
N SER A 191 -5.86 -16.01 6.54
CA SER A 191 -6.07 -15.49 5.19
C SER A 191 -6.79 -14.15 5.20
N LEU A 192 -7.83 -14.00 6.01
CA LEU A 192 -8.55 -12.73 6.15
C LEU A 192 -7.67 -11.63 6.72
N ILE A 193 -6.85 -11.92 7.73
CA ILE A 193 -5.91 -10.97 8.32
C ILE A 193 -4.94 -10.46 7.24
N ILE A 194 -4.32 -11.37 6.47
CA ILE A 194 -3.37 -11.03 5.43
C ILE A 194 -4.00 -10.18 4.33
N HIS A 195 -5.21 -10.53 3.90
CA HIS A 195 -5.91 -9.77 2.87
C HIS A 195 -6.43 -8.42 3.33
N LEU A 196 -6.86 -8.30 4.58
CA LEU A 196 -7.40 -7.05 5.11
C LEU A 196 -6.30 -6.07 5.55
N ARG A 197 -5.14 -6.56 5.97
CA ARG A 197 -4.03 -5.76 6.48
C ARG A 197 -3.64 -4.61 5.52
N PRO A 198 -3.32 -4.85 4.23
CA PRO A 198 -3.01 -3.77 3.30
C PRO A 198 -4.16 -2.77 3.13
N THR A 199 -5.40 -3.24 3.16
CA THR A 199 -6.59 -2.38 3.02
C THR A 199 -6.73 -1.45 4.21
N ILE A 200 -6.49 -1.94 5.44
CA ILE A 200 -6.53 -1.11 6.65
C ILE A 200 -5.42 -0.07 6.65
N PHE A 201 -4.21 -0.43 6.21
CA PHE A 201 -3.12 0.54 6.06
C PHE A 201 -3.46 1.61 5.02
N ARG A 202 -4.04 1.24 3.88
CA ARG A 202 -4.51 2.21 2.88
C ARG A 202 -5.53 3.18 3.46
N LEU A 203 -6.47 2.71 4.26
CA LEU A 203 -7.46 3.58 4.92
C LEU A 203 -6.78 4.49 5.95
N ARG A 204 -5.84 3.97 6.74
CA ARG A 204 -5.11 4.73 7.76
C ARG A 204 -4.26 5.84 7.16
N TYR A 205 -3.56 5.57 6.07
CA TYR A 205 -2.61 6.49 5.46
C TYR A 205 -3.18 7.26 4.26
N GLY A 206 -4.47 7.11 3.98
CA GLY A 206 -5.13 7.85 2.89
C GLY A 206 -4.55 7.56 1.50
N THR A 207 -4.08 6.33 1.28
CA THR A 207 -3.54 5.86 -0.01
C THR A 207 -4.60 5.02 -0.76
N PRO A 208 -5.67 5.62 -1.30
CA PRO A 208 -6.71 4.85 -1.96
C PRO A 208 -6.16 4.24 -3.26
N GLN A 209 -6.27 2.92 -3.37
CA GLN A 209 -6.10 2.25 -4.64
C GLN A 209 -7.41 2.37 -5.44
N LYS A 210 -7.33 2.75 -6.72
CA LYS A 210 -8.49 2.63 -7.61
C LYS A 210 -8.76 1.13 -7.80
N ASN A 211 -9.72 0.64 -7.05
CA ASN A 211 -10.17 -0.74 -7.22
C ASN A 211 -11.44 -0.69 -8.08
N ALA A 212 -11.38 -1.24 -9.28
CA ALA A 212 -12.55 -1.36 -10.16
C ALA A 212 -13.73 -2.10 -9.48
N LEU A 213 -13.43 -2.97 -8.50
CA LEU A 213 -14.43 -3.63 -7.67
C LEU A 213 -15.17 -2.67 -6.72
N ILE A 214 -14.59 -1.53 -6.33
CA ILE A 214 -15.29 -0.58 -5.45
C ILE A 214 -16.49 0.03 -6.14
N ASP A 215 -16.36 0.35 -7.42
CA ASP A 215 -17.50 0.87 -8.19
C ASP A 215 -18.55 -0.23 -8.41
N PHE A 216 -18.12 -1.47 -8.62
CA PHE A 216 -19.00 -2.62 -8.70
C PHE A 216 -19.71 -2.92 -7.38
N ILE A 217 -18.99 -2.86 -6.24
CA ILE A 217 -19.58 -3.04 -4.89
C ILE A 217 -20.54 -1.90 -4.55
N LYS A 218 -20.27 -0.66 -4.95
CA LYS A 218 -21.20 0.47 -4.78
C LYS A 218 -22.47 0.25 -5.58
N ILE A 219 -22.35 -0.18 -6.84
CA ILE A 219 -23.48 -0.52 -7.69
C ILE A 219 -24.25 -1.69 -7.10
N PHE A 220 -23.56 -2.74 -6.64
CA PHE A 220 -24.19 -3.92 -6.03
C PHE A 220 -24.91 -3.57 -4.71
N ASN A 221 -24.33 -2.73 -3.86
CA ASN A 221 -24.99 -2.23 -2.64
C ASN A 221 -26.25 -1.42 -2.97
N ILE A 222 -26.22 -0.61 -4.03
CA ILE A 222 -27.43 0.14 -4.48
C ILE A 222 -28.51 -0.86 -4.93
N PHE A 223 -28.15 -1.88 -5.70
CA PHE A 223 -29.09 -2.93 -6.12
C PHE A 223 -29.59 -3.76 -4.94
N PHE A 224 -28.75 -4.09 -3.98
CA PHE A 224 -29.13 -4.84 -2.79
C PHE A 224 -30.07 -4.03 -1.89
N HIS A 225 -29.79 -2.74 -1.68
CA HIS A 225 -30.68 -1.84 -0.95
C HIS A 225 -32.03 -1.67 -1.65
N LEU A 226 -32.06 -1.50 -2.97
CA LEU A 226 -33.28 -1.40 -3.74
C LEU A 226 -34.08 -2.71 -3.73
N SER A 227 -33.43 -3.86 -3.85
CA SER A 227 -34.08 -5.17 -3.78
C SER A 227 -34.63 -5.48 -2.39
N PHE A 228 -33.90 -5.11 -1.34
CA PHE A 228 -34.34 -5.29 0.04
C PHE A 228 -35.52 -4.35 0.40
N TYR A 229 -35.49 -3.13 -0.11
CA TYR A 229 -36.58 -2.17 0.06
C TYR A 229 -37.86 -2.63 -0.66
N ASN A 230 -37.75 -3.17 -1.86
CA ASN A 230 -38.85 -3.77 -2.59
C ASN A 230 -39.40 -5.04 -1.92
N PHE A 231 -38.51 -5.88 -1.37
CA PHE A 231 -38.92 -7.09 -0.64
C PHE A 231 -39.71 -6.74 0.63
N LEU A 232 -39.29 -5.74 1.40
CA LEU A 232 -40.02 -5.27 2.59
C LEU A 232 -41.38 -4.64 2.24
N ASN A 233 -41.48 -3.91 1.14
CA ASN A 233 -42.74 -3.29 0.72
C ASN A 233 -43.77 -4.30 0.13
N VAL A 234 -43.27 -5.43 -0.41
CA VAL A 234 -44.16 -6.51 -0.92
C VAL A 234 -44.64 -7.44 0.21
N SER A 235 -43.91 -7.49 1.35
CA SER A 235 -44.29 -8.32 2.50
C SER A 235 -45.24 -7.60 3.47
N LEU A 236 -45.53 -6.34 3.26
CA LEU A 236 -46.41 -5.48 4.09
C LEU A 236 -47.68 -5.06 3.39
N ALA A 237 -47.95 -5.53 2.17
CA ALA A 237 -49.21 -5.38 1.41
C ALA A 237 -49.94 -6.73 1.32
#